data_a3c7f9d044df489d0d9a99000697e75f
#
_entry.id   a3c7f9d044df489d0d9a99000697e75f
#
_cell.length_a   1.000
_cell.length_b   1.000
_cell.length_c   1.000
_cell.angle_alpha   90.00
_cell.angle_beta   90.00
_cell.angle_gamma   90.00
#
_symmetry.space_group_name_H-M   'P 1'
#
loop_
_entity.id
_entity.type
_entity.pdbx_description
1 polymer ?
#
loop_
_entity_poly.entity_id
_entity_poly.type
_entity_poly.pdbx_seq_one_letter_code
_entity_poly.pdbx_strand_id
1 'polypeptide(L)'
;MEATKRYRIWAQGATDQVGHRNYLTQLLPHMKACTDFDFELDFKTMTPSVTTVHALSEFRVSRAVIRGAIAAEQEGYDVFFMNHFQDVGLYEARAAVRIPVLGLGEATLLHACMMGRKLGLIAINPAFIPTHNEQICRYGLQQRIVGIRAMEANISDYMEAFTSPAKKSELQAIFEREARRLIDGGADVIVPTGGIPMMLFGKEPDVNVDGAPIVNGVTVVIKAAEMAVKLKRLGISVASRIPQSGFALPSAQTLDEFLHHG
;
A
#
# COMPACT_ATOMS: atom_id res chain seq x y z
N MET A 1 7.60 20.51 -30.95
CA MET A 1 7.22 20.24 -29.55
C MET A 1 8.01 19.04 -29.11
N GLU A 2 9.00 19.22 -28.26
CA GLU A 2 9.67 18.09 -27.62
C GLU A 2 8.62 17.30 -26.84
N ALA A 3 8.60 15.98 -27.04
CA ALA A 3 7.75 15.10 -26.26
C ALA A 3 8.14 15.26 -24.78
N THR A 4 7.24 15.79 -23.97
CA THR A 4 7.47 15.97 -22.54
C THR A 4 7.75 14.60 -21.94
N LYS A 5 8.97 14.38 -21.45
CA LYS A 5 9.38 13.11 -20.85
C LYS A 5 8.43 12.80 -19.71
N ARG A 6 7.70 11.69 -19.78
CA ARG A 6 6.86 11.21 -18.68
C ARG A 6 7.72 10.49 -17.64
N TYR A 7 7.40 10.68 -16.38
CA TYR A 7 8.00 9.94 -15.28
C TYR A 7 7.34 8.57 -15.15
N ARG A 8 8.12 7.56 -14.84
CA ARG A 8 7.63 6.18 -14.78
C ARG A 8 7.50 5.71 -13.34
N ILE A 9 6.31 5.21 -12.99
CA ILE A 9 5.97 4.63 -11.69
C ILE A 9 5.87 3.12 -11.83
N TRP A 10 6.64 2.38 -11.04
CA TRP A 10 6.45 0.95 -10.86
C TRP A 10 5.57 0.70 -9.64
N ALA A 11 4.39 0.13 -9.83
CA ALA A 11 3.47 -0.29 -8.76
C ALA A 11 3.53 -1.82 -8.62
N GLN A 12 4.02 -2.32 -7.50
CA GLN A 12 4.15 -3.77 -7.24
C GLN A 12 2.99 -4.28 -6.40
N GLY A 13 2.15 -5.17 -6.95
CA GLY A 13 1.12 -5.89 -6.21
C GLY A 13 1.58 -7.27 -5.73
N ALA A 14 0.93 -7.77 -4.68
CA ALA A 14 1.03 -9.16 -4.21
C ALA A 14 -0.09 -10.06 -4.80
N THR A 15 -0.83 -9.54 -5.79
CA THR A 15 -1.97 -10.16 -6.46
C THR A 15 -1.56 -10.74 -7.81
N ASP A 16 -2.33 -11.73 -8.30
CA ASP A 16 -2.21 -12.25 -9.66
C ASP A 16 -3.43 -11.91 -10.51
N GLN A 17 -3.32 -12.17 -11.82
CA GLN A 17 -4.39 -11.85 -12.77
C GLN A 17 -5.56 -12.86 -12.75
N VAL A 18 -5.41 -14.01 -12.13
CA VAL A 18 -6.44 -15.06 -12.08
C VAL A 18 -7.28 -14.95 -10.82
N GLY A 19 -6.64 -15.11 -9.65
CA GLY A 19 -7.34 -15.11 -8.36
C GLY A 19 -7.90 -13.76 -7.94
N HIS A 20 -7.33 -12.65 -8.47
CA HIS A 20 -7.73 -11.27 -8.11
C HIS A 20 -8.30 -10.48 -9.29
N ARG A 21 -8.81 -11.16 -10.32
CA ARG A 21 -9.29 -10.53 -11.55
C ARG A 21 -10.34 -9.45 -11.28
N ASN A 22 -11.35 -9.75 -10.46
CA ASN A 22 -12.44 -8.81 -10.17
C ASN A 22 -11.93 -7.52 -9.49
N TYR A 23 -10.96 -7.66 -8.58
CA TYR A 23 -10.28 -6.53 -7.97
C TYR A 23 -9.47 -5.73 -8.99
N LEU A 24 -8.66 -6.38 -9.80
CA LEU A 24 -7.80 -5.72 -10.79
C LEU A 24 -8.58 -4.97 -11.86
N THR A 25 -9.77 -5.44 -12.25
CA THR A 25 -10.67 -4.72 -13.18
C THR A 25 -11.16 -3.39 -12.63
N GLN A 26 -11.19 -3.21 -11.32
CA GLN A 26 -11.51 -1.93 -10.66
C GLN A 26 -10.26 -1.12 -10.32
N LEU A 27 -9.21 -1.78 -9.86
CA LEU A 27 -7.98 -1.15 -9.42
C LEU A 27 -7.25 -0.43 -10.56
N LEU A 28 -7.02 -1.11 -11.68
CA LEU A 28 -6.17 -0.55 -12.76
C LEU A 28 -6.75 0.72 -13.39
N PRO A 29 -8.06 0.79 -13.71
CA PRO A 29 -8.68 2.04 -14.17
C PRO A 29 -8.62 3.16 -13.12
N HIS A 30 -8.81 2.82 -11.83
CA HIS A 30 -8.72 3.79 -10.74
C HIS A 30 -7.29 4.35 -10.60
N MET A 31 -6.27 3.50 -10.60
CA MET A 31 -4.87 3.92 -10.57
C MET A 31 -4.55 4.85 -11.74
N LYS A 32 -4.98 4.49 -12.96
CA LYS A 32 -4.79 5.31 -14.14
C LYS A 32 -5.48 6.67 -14.03
N ALA A 33 -6.70 6.72 -13.49
CA ALA A 33 -7.44 7.95 -13.30
C ALA A 33 -6.82 8.86 -12.22
N CYS A 34 -6.15 8.27 -11.23
CA CYS A 34 -5.46 9.00 -10.16
C CYS A 34 -4.06 9.47 -10.55
N THR A 35 -3.47 8.94 -11.62
CA THR A 35 -2.10 9.29 -12.04
C THR A 35 -2.11 10.58 -12.86
N ASP A 36 -1.24 11.55 -12.50
CA ASP A 36 -1.10 12.82 -13.22
C ASP A 36 -0.58 12.59 -14.66
N PHE A 37 -0.92 13.51 -15.56
CA PHE A 37 -0.63 13.40 -17.01
C PHE A 37 0.87 13.32 -17.35
N ASP A 38 1.74 13.83 -16.49
CA ASP A 38 3.21 13.80 -16.64
C ASP A 38 3.83 12.51 -16.09
N PHE A 39 2.99 11.56 -15.63
CA PHE A 39 3.40 10.24 -15.16
C PHE A 39 2.80 9.10 -15.97
N GLU A 40 3.48 7.98 -15.98
CA GLU A 40 3.02 6.70 -16.50
C GLU A 40 3.19 5.63 -15.42
N LEU A 41 2.11 4.89 -15.12
CA LEU A 41 2.07 3.89 -14.07
C LEU A 41 1.95 2.50 -14.67
N ASP A 42 2.92 1.64 -14.36
CA ASP A 42 2.93 0.22 -14.67
C ASP A 42 2.65 -0.60 -13.42
N PHE A 43 1.55 -1.37 -13.44
CA PHE A 43 1.22 -2.29 -12.36
C PHE A 43 1.78 -3.68 -12.63
N LYS A 44 2.64 -4.17 -11.76
CA LYS A 44 3.23 -5.50 -11.83
C LYS A 44 2.56 -6.44 -10.83
N THR A 45 2.13 -7.59 -11.33
CA THR A 45 1.55 -8.67 -10.54
C THR A 45 2.63 -9.62 -10.01
N MET A 46 2.25 -10.49 -9.07
CA MET A 46 3.13 -11.51 -8.51
C MET A 46 2.54 -12.89 -8.75
N THR A 47 3.35 -13.83 -9.26
CA THR A 47 2.93 -15.21 -9.53
C THR A 47 3.82 -16.19 -8.76
N PRO A 48 3.24 -17.14 -7.99
CA PRO A 48 1.84 -17.19 -7.57
C PRO A 48 1.49 -16.04 -6.62
N SER A 49 0.21 -15.61 -6.59
CA SER A 49 -0.28 -14.60 -5.66
C SER A 49 -0.28 -15.08 -4.21
N VAL A 50 -0.52 -14.17 -3.29
CA VAL A 50 -0.75 -14.51 -1.88
C VAL A 50 -2.23 -14.84 -1.69
N THR A 51 -2.50 -16.07 -1.28
CA THR A 51 -3.86 -16.58 -1.02
C THR A 51 -4.12 -16.81 0.47
N THR A 52 -3.06 -16.87 1.29
CA THR A 52 -3.15 -17.13 2.73
C THR A 52 -2.31 -16.14 3.51
N VAL A 53 -2.84 -15.71 4.66
CA VAL A 53 -2.10 -14.88 5.62
C VAL A 53 -1.18 -15.79 6.42
N HIS A 54 0.11 -15.75 6.12
CA HIS A 54 1.12 -16.56 6.81
C HIS A 54 2.49 -15.88 6.71
N ALA A 55 3.31 -15.99 7.75
CA ALA A 55 4.64 -15.38 7.80
C ALA A 55 5.54 -15.76 6.59
N LEU A 56 5.49 -17.00 6.13
CA LEU A 56 6.24 -17.42 4.93
C LEU A 56 5.71 -16.77 3.64
N SER A 57 4.40 -16.53 3.56
CA SER A 57 3.81 -15.81 2.42
C SER A 57 4.26 -14.36 2.41
N GLU A 58 4.26 -13.69 3.55
CA GLU A 58 4.76 -12.31 3.71
C GLU A 58 6.26 -12.21 3.42
N PHE A 59 7.06 -13.17 3.86
CA PHE A 59 8.49 -13.24 3.52
C PHE A 59 8.73 -13.38 2.01
N ARG A 60 7.91 -14.20 1.32
CA ARG A 60 7.96 -14.34 -0.14
C ARG A 60 7.59 -13.03 -0.85
N VAL A 61 6.57 -12.30 -0.35
CA VAL A 61 6.22 -10.97 -0.86
C VAL A 61 7.35 -9.99 -0.66
N SER A 62 7.95 -9.96 0.53
CA SER A 62 9.11 -9.11 0.84
C SER A 62 10.24 -9.29 -0.18
N ARG A 63 10.60 -10.54 -0.47
CA ARG A 63 11.63 -10.84 -1.47
C ARG A 63 11.24 -10.37 -2.88
N ALA A 64 9.98 -10.55 -3.29
CA ALA A 64 9.49 -10.09 -4.58
C ALA A 64 9.50 -8.56 -4.68
N VAL A 65 9.14 -7.86 -3.60
CA VAL A 65 9.17 -6.40 -3.50
C VAL A 65 10.59 -5.86 -3.66
N ILE A 66 11.56 -6.43 -2.94
CA ILE A 66 12.96 -6.00 -3.03
C ILE A 66 13.51 -6.20 -4.46
N ARG A 67 13.27 -7.39 -5.06
CA ARG A 67 13.65 -7.68 -6.44
C ARG A 67 12.96 -6.74 -7.44
N GLY A 68 11.67 -6.45 -7.22
CA GLY A 68 10.91 -5.51 -8.03
C GLY A 68 11.47 -4.08 -7.97
N ALA A 69 11.87 -3.61 -6.78
CA ALA A 69 12.48 -2.29 -6.64
C ALA A 69 13.84 -2.20 -7.36
N ILE A 70 14.67 -3.25 -7.27
CA ILE A 70 15.94 -3.34 -7.98
C ILE A 70 15.71 -3.33 -9.50
N ALA A 71 14.77 -4.14 -10.00
CA ALA A 71 14.41 -4.18 -11.41
C ALA A 71 13.85 -2.83 -11.89
N ALA A 72 13.01 -2.16 -11.10
CA ALA A 72 12.47 -0.85 -11.43
C ALA A 72 13.59 0.19 -11.63
N GLU A 73 14.59 0.22 -10.76
CA GLU A 73 15.74 1.12 -10.94
C GLU A 73 16.55 0.77 -12.20
N GLN A 74 16.83 -0.52 -12.44
CA GLN A 74 17.57 -1.00 -13.61
C GLN A 74 16.85 -0.69 -14.94
N GLU A 75 15.51 -0.78 -14.95
CA GLU A 75 14.66 -0.47 -16.10
C GLU A 75 14.37 1.03 -16.28
N GLY A 76 14.95 1.89 -15.42
CA GLY A 76 14.84 3.34 -15.51
C GLY A 76 13.50 3.91 -15.06
N TYR A 77 12.82 3.28 -14.11
CA TYR A 77 11.68 3.89 -13.42
C TYR A 77 12.14 4.98 -12.46
N ASP A 78 11.31 6.00 -12.29
CA ASP A 78 11.63 7.16 -11.45
C ASP A 78 11.23 6.94 -9.97
N VAL A 79 10.29 6.02 -9.72
CA VAL A 79 9.79 5.68 -8.38
C VAL A 79 9.21 4.28 -8.36
N PHE A 80 9.31 3.63 -7.22
CA PHE A 80 8.70 2.34 -6.92
C PHE A 80 7.74 2.48 -5.74
N PHE A 81 6.56 1.85 -5.81
CA PHE A 81 5.76 1.61 -4.61
C PHE A 81 5.18 0.20 -4.56
N MET A 82 4.98 -0.30 -3.33
CA MET A 82 4.28 -1.56 -3.11
C MET A 82 2.79 -1.30 -2.82
N ASN A 83 1.90 -2.00 -3.53
CA ASN A 83 0.46 -2.01 -3.30
C ASN A 83 0.07 -3.18 -2.36
N HIS A 84 0.76 -3.28 -1.23
CA HIS A 84 0.56 -4.27 -0.17
C HIS A 84 0.64 -3.56 1.17
N PHE A 85 -0.45 -3.54 1.93
CA PHE A 85 -0.60 -2.64 3.08
C PHE A 85 0.38 -2.93 4.22
N GLN A 86 0.82 -4.18 4.38
CA GLN A 86 1.76 -4.59 5.43
C GLN A 86 3.18 -4.05 5.24
N ASP A 87 3.49 -3.49 4.07
CA ASP A 87 4.78 -2.88 3.72
C ASP A 87 5.99 -3.80 3.97
N VAL A 88 5.82 -5.09 3.69
CA VAL A 88 6.88 -6.08 3.89
C VAL A 88 8.01 -5.86 2.90
N GLY A 89 9.25 -5.81 3.40
CA GLY A 89 10.43 -5.53 2.57
C GLY A 89 10.61 -4.05 2.19
N LEU A 90 9.81 -3.13 2.74
CA LEU A 90 9.89 -1.70 2.43
C LEU A 90 11.27 -1.11 2.77
N TYR A 91 11.80 -1.42 3.94
CA TYR A 91 13.07 -0.87 4.40
C TYR A 91 14.25 -1.44 3.61
N GLU A 92 14.22 -2.73 3.32
CA GLU A 92 15.21 -3.42 2.52
C GLU A 92 15.19 -2.93 1.06
N ALA A 93 14.00 -2.76 0.47
CA ALA A 93 13.86 -2.18 -0.86
C ALA A 93 14.38 -0.74 -0.91
N ARG A 94 14.08 0.07 0.12
CA ARG A 94 14.57 1.44 0.27
C ARG A 94 16.09 1.51 0.42
N ALA A 95 16.69 0.51 1.07
CA ALA A 95 18.14 0.35 1.18
C ALA A 95 18.81 -0.14 -0.13
N ALA A 96 18.07 -0.89 -0.97
CA ALA A 96 18.63 -1.51 -2.17
C ALA A 96 18.78 -0.57 -3.37
N VAL A 97 18.01 0.53 -3.45
CA VAL A 97 17.92 1.38 -4.65
C VAL A 97 18.05 2.87 -4.35
N ARG A 98 18.31 3.69 -5.38
CA ARG A 98 18.43 5.16 -5.32
C ARG A 98 17.14 5.90 -5.70
N ILE A 99 16.18 5.20 -6.33
CA ILE A 99 14.86 5.77 -6.61
C ILE A 99 14.03 5.82 -5.31
N PRO A 100 13.03 6.71 -5.20
CA PRO A 100 12.07 6.68 -4.08
C PRO A 100 11.36 5.34 -3.99
N VAL A 101 11.20 4.82 -2.77
CA VAL A 101 10.44 3.58 -2.49
C VAL A 101 9.39 3.88 -1.43
N LEU A 102 8.11 3.64 -1.76
CA LEU A 102 6.98 3.93 -0.89
C LEU A 102 6.19 2.65 -0.56
N GLY A 103 5.63 2.62 0.64
CA GLY A 103 4.71 1.59 1.08
C GLY A 103 3.27 2.09 1.08
N LEU A 104 2.32 1.23 0.72
CA LEU A 104 0.89 1.54 0.77
C LEU A 104 0.44 1.87 2.20
N GLY A 105 0.88 1.07 3.19
CA GLY A 105 0.50 1.26 4.58
C GLY A 105 1.14 2.50 5.18
N GLU A 106 2.46 2.70 5.01
CA GLU A 106 3.17 3.88 5.49
C GLU A 106 2.55 5.17 4.95
N ALA A 107 2.38 5.26 3.62
CA ALA A 107 1.80 6.44 2.98
C ALA A 107 0.38 6.72 3.48
N THR A 108 -0.46 5.68 3.58
CA THR A 108 -1.84 5.79 4.05
C THR A 108 -1.90 6.28 5.50
N LEU A 109 -1.15 5.64 6.40
CA LEU A 109 -1.19 5.95 7.83
C LEU A 109 -0.66 7.35 8.12
N LEU A 110 0.44 7.76 7.47
CA LEU A 110 0.99 9.11 7.62
C LEU A 110 0.06 10.18 7.04
N HIS A 111 -0.59 9.92 5.91
CA HIS A 111 -1.59 10.82 5.35
C HIS A 111 -2.83 10.92 6.26
N ALA A 112 -3.33 9.81 6.76
CA ALA A 112 -4.45 9.79 7.71
C ALA A 112 -4.18 10.62 8.96
N CYS A 113 -2.92 10.68 9.42
CA CYS A 113 -2.48 11.54 10.52
C CYS A 113 -2.61 13.05 10.23
N MET A 114 -2.68 13.46 8.97
CA MET A 114 -2.95 14.86 8.58
C MET A 114 -4.45 15.15 8.52
N MET A 115 -5.30 14.11 8.34
CA MET A 115 -6.74 14.26 8.25
C MET A 115 -7.42 14.32 9.62
N GLY A 116 -6.87 13.60 10.62
CA GLY A 116 -7.43 13.55 11.96
C GLY A 116 -6.38 13.26 13.03
N ARG A 117 -6.83 13.24 14.29
CA ARG A 117 -5.96 13.03 15.45
C ARG A 117 -5.86 11.56 15.85
N LYS A 118 -6.93 10.79 15.63
CA LYS A 118 -7.07 9.41 16.08
C LYS A 118 -7.59 8.52 14.95
N LEU A 119 -6.86 7.46 14.66
CA LEU A 119 -7.15 6.56 13.56
C LEU A 119 -7.77 5.26 14.07
N GLY A 120 -8.82 4.81 13.40
CA GLY A 120 -9.39 3.48 13.56
C GLY A 120 -9.04 2.62 12.35
N LEU A 121 -8.44 1.45 12.57
CA LEU A 121 -8.04 0.53 11.49
C LEU A 121 -9.04 -0.61 11.36
N ILE A 122 -9.43 -0.94 10.12
CA ILE A 122 -10.29 -2.10 9.83
C ILE A 122 -9.54 -3.08 8.94
N ALA A 123 -9.14 -4.21 9.52
CA ALA A 123 -8.43 -5.28 8.86
C ALA A 123 -9.36 -6.17 8.03
N ILE A 124 -8.83 -6.75 6.96
CA ILE A 124 -9.54 -7.69 6.07
C ILE A 124 -10.09 -8.88 6.87
N ASN A 125 -9.29 -9.42 7.77
CA ASN A 125 -9.70 -10.45 8.73
C ASN A 125 -8.79 -10.40 9.99
N PRO A 126 -9.13 -11.15 11.07
CA PRO A 126 -8.37 -11.12 12.32
C PRO A 126 -6.90 -11.54 12.20
N ALA A 127 -6.53 -12.37 11.22
CA ALA A 127 -5.16 -12.86 11.06
C ALA A 127 -4.15 -11.74 10.73
N PHE A 128 -4.62 -10.59 10.23
CA PHE A 128 -3.77 -9.43 9.96
C PHE A 128 -3.49 -8.54 11.19
N ILE A 129 -4.23 -8.70 12.29
CA ILE A 129 -4.10 -7.82 13.47
C ILE A 129 -2.67 -7.82 14.05
N PRO A 130 -2.00 -8.98 14.24
CA PRO A 130 -0.62 -8.99 14.76
C PRO A 130 0.34 -8.19 13.87
N THR A 131 0.30 -8.40 12.57
CA THR A 131 1.16 -7.70 11.60
C THR A 131 0.89 -6.18 11.58
N HIS A 132 -0.38 -5.76 11.69
CA HIS A 132 -0.71 -4.34 11.78
C HIS A 132 -0.23 -3.69 13.09
N ASN A 133 -0.25 -4.41 14.21
CA ASN A 133 0.34 -3.93 15.46
C ASN A 133 1.85 -3.71 15.33
N GLU A 134 2.57 -4.65 14.71
CA GLU A 134 4.00 -4.51 14.43
C GLU A 134 4.27 -3.31 13.50
N GLN A 135 3.45 -3.14 12.47
CA GLN A 135 3.54 -2.03 11.51
C GLN A 135 3.33 -0.68 12.20
N ILE A 136 2.32 -0.56 13.06
CA ILE A 136 2.05 0.65 13.87
C ILE A 136 3.24 0.98 14.76
N CYS A 137 3.84 -0.03 15.42
CA CYS A 137 5.05 0.16 16.22
C CYS A 137 6.23 0.61 15.36
N ARG A 138 6.43 0.01 14.19
CA ARG A 138 7.50 0.37 13.24
C ARG A 138 7.45 1.83 12.83
N TYR A 139 6.24 2.39 12.68
CA TYR A 139 6.04 3.79 12.27
C TYR A 139 5.89 4.76 13.44
N GLY A 140 5.95 4.29 14.69
CA GLY A 140 5.82 5.14 15.88
C GLY A 140 4.43 5.75 16.05
N LEU A 141 3.37 5.07 15.56
CA LEU A 141 2.01 5.59 15.51
C LEU A 141 1.09 5.08 16.62
N GLN A 142 1.61 4.37 17.64
CA GLN A 142 0.83 3.75 18.71
C GLN A 142 -0.12 4.76 19.39
N GLN A 143 0.32 5.99 19.61
CA GLN A 143 -0.46 7.05 20.24
C GLN A 143 -1.57 7.60 19.34
N ARG A 144 -1.52 7.32 18.05
CA ARG A 144 -2.49 7.78 17.05
C ARG A 144 -3.61 6.75 16.80
N ILE A 145 -3.40 5.48 17.15
CA ILE A 145 -4.33 4.39 16.86
C ILE A 145 -5.28 4.17 18.06
N VAL A 146 -6.58 4.27 17.81
CA VAL A 146 -7.63 3.93 18.81
C VAL A 146 -7.74 2.42 18.97
N GLY A 147 -7.68 1.70 17.86
CA GLY A 147 -7.77 0.26 17.83
C GLY A 147 -7.76 -0.30 16.41
N ILE A 148 -7.65 -1.63 16.34
CA ILE A 148 -7.79 -2.41 15.11
C ILE A 148 -9.00 -3.32 15.26
N ARG A 149 -9.98 -3.16 14.38
CA ARG A 149 -11.10 -4.08 14.23
C ARG A 149 -10.87 -4.94 12.99
N ALA A 150 -11.50 -6.08 12.90
CA ALA A 150 -11.39 -6.92 11.72
C ALA A 150 -12.79 -7.25 11.19
N MET A 151 -12.90 -7.35 9.88
CA MET A 151 -14.07 -7.94 9.23
C MET A 151 -13.96 -9.46 9.32
N GLU A 152 -15.08 -10.13 9.58
CA GLU A 152 -15.17 -11.59 9.54
C GLU A 152 -15.51 -12.03 8.10
N ALA A 153 -14.55 -11.86 7.18
CA ALA A 153 -14.72 -12.14 5.77
C ALA A 153 -13.47 -12.81 5.18
N ASN A 154 -13.66 -13.66 4.18
CA ASN A 154 -12.59 -14.28 3.42
C ASN A 154 -12.26 -13.46 2.17
N ILE A 155 -11.09 -13.68 1.57
CA ILE A 155 -10.69 -13.01 0.31
C ILE A 155 -11.72 -13.28 -0.81
N SER A 156 -12.31 -14.48 -0.87
CA SER A 156 -13.36 -14.81 -1.82
C SER A 156 -14.60 -13.92 -1.69
N ASP A 157 -15.01 -13.57 -0.47
CA ASP A 157 -16.16 -12.68 -0.23
C ASP A 157 -15.90 -11.28 -0.79
N TYR A 158 -14.68 -10.78 -0.62
CA TYR A 158 -14.27 -9.50 -1.21
C TYR A 158 -14.23 -9.56 -2.74
N MET A 159 -13.73 -10.67 -3.32
CA MET A 159 -13.71 -10.83 -4.77
C MET A 159 -15.13 -10.88 -5.35
N GLU A 160 -16.07 -11.55 -4.69
CA GLU A 160 -17.48 -11.57 -5.05
C GLU A 160 -18.12 -10.18 -4.96
N ALA A 161 -17.80 -9.40 -3.93
CA ALA A 161 -18.36 -8.07 -3.72
C ALA A 161 -18.05 -7.07 -4.86
N PHE A 162 -17.00 -7.30 -5.65
CA PHE A 162 -16.72 -6.48 -6.83
C PHE A 162 -17.70 -6.71 -7.99
N THR A 163 -18.45 -7.81 -7.98
CA THR A 163 -19.38 -8.19 -9.06
C THR A 163 -20.82 -8.42 -8.57
N SER A 164 -21.02 -8.59 -7.27
CA SER A 164 -22.33 -8.82 -6.64
C SER A 164 -22.73 -7.63 -5.76
N PRO A 165 -23.75 -6.82 -6.17
CA PRO A 165 -24.24 -5.73 -5.33
C PRO A 165 -24.75 -6.19 -3.95
N ALA A 166 -25.37 -7.38 -3.87
CA ALA A 166 -25.84 -7.95 -2.61
C ALA A 166 -24.68 -8.25 -1.66
N LYS A 167 -23.60 -8.89 -2.14
CA LYS A 167 -22.40 -9.17 -1.34
C LYS A 167 -21.69 -7.88 -0.95
N LYS A 168 -21.63 -6.89 -1.85
CA LYS A 168 -21.08 -5.56 -1.53
C LYS A 168 -21.85 -4.91 -0.40
N SER A 169 -23.18 -4.92 -0.44
CA SER A 169 -24.02 -4.34 0.61
C SER A 169 -23.86 -5.06 1.96
N GLU A 170 -23.74 -6.38 1.95
CA GLU A 170 -23.47 -7.19 3.13
C GLU A 170 -22.13 -6.77 3.79
N LEU A 171 -21.04 -6.72 3.01
CA LEU A 171 -19.73 -6.33 3.51
C LEU A 171 -19.68 -4.87 3.93
N GLN A 172 -20.40 -3.97 3.24
CA GLN A 172 -20.52 -2.56 3.60
C GLN A 172 -21.16 -2.42 5.00
N ALA A 173 -22.23 -3.14 5.28
CA ALA A 173 -22.89 -3.10 6.59
C ALA A 173 -21.97 -3.60 7.72
N ILE A 174 -21.17 -4.63 7.46
CA ILE A 174 -20.15 -5.12 8.41
C ILE A 174 -19.08 -4.05 8.63
N PHE A 175 -18.54 -3.47 7.56
CA PHE A 175 -17.52 -2.43 7.62
C PHE A 175 -18.01 -1.21 8.42
N GLU A 176 -19.19 -0.70 8.13
CA GLU A 176 -19.76 0.44 8.84
C GLU A 176 -19.99 0.16 10.33
N ARG A 177 -20.45 -1.05 10.67
CA ARG A 177 -20.60 -1.46 12.06
C ARG A 177 -19.26 -1.42 12.81
N GLU A 178 -18.19 -1.94 12.22
CA GLU A 178 -16.87 -1.93 12.83
C GLU A 178 -16.28 -0.51 12.87
N ALA A 179 -16.57 0.31 11.85
CA ALA A 179 -16.16 1.72 11.84
C ALA A 179 -16.84 2.51 12.99
N ARG A 180 -18.17 2.35 13.21
CA ARG A 180 -18.87 3.01 14.32
C ARG A 180 -18.30 2.64 15.68
N ARG A 181 -17.93 1.37 15.89
CA ARG A 181 -17.26 0.94 17.13
C ARG A 181 -15.91 1.62 17.36
N LEU A 182 -15.16 1.92 16.30
CA LEU A 182 -13.91 2.67 16.38
C LEU A 182 -14.17 4.16 16.64
N ILE A 183 -15.20 4.73 16.02
CA ILE A 183 -15.63 6.11 16.22
C ILE A 183 -16.12 6.31 17.68
N ASP A 184 -16.90 5.39 18.20
CA ASP A 184 -17.32 5.39 19.62
C ASP A 184 -16.11 5.31 20.57
N GLY A 185 -15.04 4.65 20.15
CA GLY A 185 -13.74 4.60 20.84
C GLY A 185 -12.89 5.87 20.67
N GLY A 186 -13.35 6.85 19.90
CA GLY A 186 -12.68 8.14 19.68
C GLY A 186 -11.86 8.25 18.40
N ALA A 187 -12.04 7.34 17.43
CA ALA A 187 -11.43 7.50 16.10
C ALA A 187 -12.17 8.60 15.31
N ASP A 188 -11.41 9.47 14.66
CA ASP A 188 -11.91 10.53 13.79
C ASP A 188 -11.56 10.33 12.31
N VAL A 189 -10.79 9.26 11.99
CA VAL A 189 -10.48 8.80 10.63
C VAL A 189 -10.52 7.27 10.59
N ILE A 190 -11.12 6.70 9.55
CA ILE A 190 -11.17 5.24 9.34
C ILE A 190 -10.24 4.82 8.21
N VAL A 191 -9.40 3.82 8.50
CA VAL A 191 -8.41 3.29 7.56
C VAL A 191 -8.73 1.82 7.26
N PRO A 192 -9.27 1.50 6.06
CA PRO A 192 -9.32 0.12 5.58
C PRO A 192 -7.90 -0.37 5.30
N THR A 193 -7.46 -1.48 5.93
CA THR A 193 -6.06 -1.91 5.83
C THR A 193 -5.84 -2.88 4.68
N GLY A 194 -5.82 -2.37 3.47
CA GLY A 194 -5.52 -3.14 2.25
C GLY A 194 -6.11 -2.52 0.99
N GLY A 195 -5.47 -2.72 -0.15
CA GLY A 195 -5.95 -2.19 -1.43
C GLY A 195 -7.35 -2.69 -1.80
N ILE A 196 -7.68 -3.94 -1.46
CA ILE A 196 -8.99 -4.54 -1.73
C ILE A 196 -10.12 -3.80 -0.97
N PRO A 197 -10.09 -3.69 0.38
CA PRO A 197 -11.11 -2.94 1.10
C PRO A 197 -11.11 -1.44 0.79
N MET A 198 -9.96 -0.83 0.47
CA MET A 198 -9.90 0.57 0.02
C MET A 198 -10.69 0.79 -1.26
N MET A 199 -10.62 -0.16 -2.20
CA MET A 199 -11.39 -0.09 -3.46
C MET A 199 -12.88 -0.38 -3.29
N LEU A 200 -13.30 -1.12 -2.26
CA LEU A 200 -14.70 -1.40 -1.98
C LEU A 200 -15.37 -0.29 -1.16
N PHE A 201 -14.68 0.24 -0.15
CA PHE A 201 -15.27 1.10 0.87
C PHE A 201 -14.75 2.55 0.84
N GLY A 202 -13.62 2.83 0.19
CA GLY A 202 -12.97 4.14 0.18
C GLY A 202 -12.81 4.75 -1.23
N LYS A 203 -13.38 4.13 -2.28
CA LYS A 203 -13.17 4.57 -3.66
C LYS A 203 -13.94 5.83 -4.03
N GLU A 204 -15.15 5.96 -3.52
CA GLU A 204 -16.03 7.07 -3.87
C GLU A 204 -15.56 8.39 -3.22
N PRO A 205 -15.79 9.54 -3.87
CA PRO A 205 -15.46 10.84 -3.28
C PRO A 205 -16.21 11.07 -1.94
N ASP A 206 -15.53 11.72 -1.00
CA ASP A 206 -16.08 12.19 0.28
C ASP A 206 -16.76 11.09 1.14
N VAL A 207 -16.39 9.82 0.88
CA VAL A 207 -16.96 8.69 1.63
C VAL A 207 -16.54 8.75 3.10
N ASN A 208 -17.54 8.60 3.99
CA ASN A 208 -17.33 8.67 5.43
C ASN A 208 -18.35 7.77 6.17
N VAL A 209 -18.10 7.51 7.45
CA VAL A 209 -19.05 6.93 8.38
C VAL A 209 -19.25 7.94 9.51
N ASP A 210 -20.48 8.43 9.68
CA ASP A 210 -20.87 9.39 10.72
C ASP A 210 -19.92 10.62 10.81
N GLY A 211 -19.41 11.08 9.66
CA GLY A 211 -18.49 12.21 9.55
C GLY A 211 -16.99 11.85 9.63
N ALA A 212 -16.63 10.64 10.03
CA ALA A 212 -15.25 10.18 9.98
C ALA A 212 -14.89 9.73 8.56
N PRO A 213 -13.94 10.39 7.86
CA PRO A 213 -13.59 10.04 6.50
C PRO A 213 -12.93 8.66 6.41
N ILE A 214 -13.20 7.97 5.30
CA ILE A 214 -12.55 6.70 4.95
C ILE A 214 -11.39 6.97 3.99
N VAL A 215 -10.18 6.56 4.36
CA VAL A 215 -8.98 6.86 3.57
C VAL A 215 -8.80 5.84 2.43
N ASN A 216 -8.72 6.31 1.18
CA ASN A 216 -8.26 5.50 0.06
C ASN A 216 -6.73 5.60 -0.08
N GLY A 217 -6.02 4.68 0.53
CA GLY A 217 -4.56 4.63 0.49
C GLY A 217 -3.98 4.36 -0.89
N VAL A 218 -4.74 3.73 -1.81
CA VAL A 218 -4.29 3.52 -3.19
C VAL A 218 -4.09 4.86 -3.90
N THR A 219 -5.05 5.78 -3.76
CA THR A 219 -4.91 7.15 -4.27
C THR A 219 -3.76 7.88 -3.59
N VAL A 220 -3.67 7.75 -2.26
CA VAL A 220 -2.63 8.41 -1.45
C VAL A 220 -1.22 7.98 -1.87
N VAL A 221 -0.96 6.68 -2.03
CA VAL A 221 0.39 6.21 -2.37
C VAL A 221 0.82 6.64 -3.78
N ILE A 222 -0.12 6.73 -4.73
CA ILE A 222 0.16 7.26 -6.07
C ILE A 222 0.59 8.73 -5.98
N LYS A 223 -0.18 9.57 -5.27
CA LYS A 223 0.17 10.98 -5.08
C LYS A 223 1.46 11.18 -4.27
N ALA A 224 1.71 10.33 -3.29
CA ALA A 224 2.98 10.33 -2.56
C ALA A 224 4.17 9.95 -3.48
N ALA A 225 3.98 9.01 -4.40
CA ALA A 225 5.00 8.63 -5.39
C ALA A 225 5.32 9.79 -6.35
N GLU A 226 4.29 10.46 -6.90
CA GLU A 226 4.46 11.63 -7.74
C GLU A 226 5.16 12.78 -6.99
N MET A 227 4.76 13.03 -5.74
CA MET A 227 5.42 14.02 -4.87
C MET A 227 6.89 13.68 -4.63
N ALA A 228 7.21 12.40 -4.35
CA ALA A 228 8.58 11.98 -4.11
C ALA A 228 9.49 12.21 -5.33
N VAL A 229 9.00 11.95 -6.55
CA VAL A 229 9.72 12.27 -7.80
C VAL A 229 9.92 13.79 -7.94
N LYS A 230 8.88 14.58 -7.71
CA LYS A 230 8.93 16.05 -7.81
C LYS A 230 9.93 16.62 -6.80
N LEU A 231 9.94 16.14 -5.55
CA LEU A 231 10.89 16.54 -4.51
C LEU A 231 12.33 16.14 -4.86
N LYS A 232 12.55 14.91 -5.36
CA LYS A 232 13.87 14.47 -5.83
C LYS A 232 14.45 15.39 -6.91
N ARG A 233 13.63 15.85 -7.83
CA ARG A 233 14.03 16.82 -8.88
C ARG A 233 14.45 18.18 -8.32
N LEU A 234 13.87 18.57 -7.20
CA LEU A 234 14.24 19.80 -6.48
C LEU A 234 15.49 19.60 -5.59
N GLY A 235 16.15 18.45 -5.67
CA GLY A 235 17.35 18.15 -4.89
C GLY A 235 17.08 17.65 -3.47
N ILE A 236 15.82 17.33 -3.12
CA ILE A 236 15.49 16.74 -1.82
C ILE A 236 15.86 15.25 -1.84
N SER A 237 16.63 14.83 -0.83
CA SER A 237 17.04 13.43 -0.69
C SER A 237 15.85 12.53 -0.40
N VAL A 238 15.80 11.37 -1.07
CA VAL A 238 14.69 10.40 -0.94
C VAL A 238 14.86 9.43 0.23
N ALA A 239 16.09 9.24 0.71
CA ALA A 239 16.41 8.42 1.88
C ALA A 239 17.77 8.84 2.46
N SER A 240 17.95 8.60 3.76
CA SER A 240 19.27 8.73 4.39
C SER A 240 20.24 7.69 3.81
N ARG A 241 21.50 8.09 3.58
CA ARG A 241 22.55 7.20 3.06
C ARG A 241 23.76 7.11 3.99
N ILE A 242 23.63 7.60 5.22
CA ILE A 242 24.67 7.39 6.22
C ILE A 242 24.72 5.90 6.61
N PRO A 243 25.91 5.33 6.85
CA PRO A 243 26.05 3.89 7.13
C PRO A 243 25.18 3.37 8.28
N GLN A 244 24.90 4.20 9.27
CA GLN A 244 24.14 3.86 10.45
C GLN A 244 22.61 3.98 10.28
N SER A 245 22.13 4.50 9.14
CA SER A 245 20.69 4.74 8.93
C SER A 245 19.88 3.46 8.65
N GLY A 246 20.52 2.37 8.31
CA GLY A 246 19.86 1.16 7.78
C GLY A 246 19.43 1.30 6.30
N PHE A 247 19.61 2.47 5.68
CA PHE A 247 19.31 2.74 4.26
C PHE A 247 20.56 3.01 3.42
N ALA A 248 21.75 2.69 3.93
CA ALA A 248 22.99 2.70 3.16
C ALA A 248 22.87 1.74 1.96
N LEU A 249 23.37 2.18 0.80
CA LEU A 249 23.33 1.34 -0.41
C LEU A 249 24.20 0.10 -0.23
N PRO A 250 23.80 -1.06 -0.78
CA PRO A 250 24.57 -2.28 -0.71
C PRO A 250 25.84 -2.18 -1.58
N SER A 251 26.84 -2.98 -1.25
CA SER A 251 27.93 -3.25 -2.17
C SER A 251 27.43 -4.04 -3.38
N ALA A 252 28.20 -4.03 -4.49
CA ALA A 252 27.87 -4.87 -5.66
C ALA A 252 27.81 -6.37 -5.28
N GLN A 253 28.71 -6.82 -4.40
CA GLN A 253 28.72 -8.19 -3.90
C GLN A 253 27.44 -8.51 -3.11
N THR A 254 27.02 -7.66 -2.15
CA THR A 254 25.81 -7.87 -1.36
C THR A 254 24.55 -7.93 -2.25
N LEU A 255 24.52 -7.09 -3.29
CA LEU A 255 23.42 -7.09 -4.24
C LEU A 255 23.38 -8.38 -5.06
N ASP A 256 24.53 -8.84 -5.54
CA ASP A 256 24.69 -10.09 -6.29
C ASP A 256 24.28 -11.31 -5.46
N GLU A 257 24.76 -11.39 -4.21
CA GLU A 257 24.38 -12.44 -3.27
C GLU A 257 22.87 -12.51 -3.07
N PHE A 258 22.21 -11.37 -2.86
CA PHE A 258 20.73 -11.33 -2.71
C PHE A 258 20.01 -11.78 -3.98
N LEU A 259 20.49 -11.38 -5.17
CA LEU A 259 19.82 -11.69 -6.42
C LEU A 259 19.99 -13.16 -6.85
N HIS A 260 21.14 -13.78 -6.59
CA HIS A 260 21.50 -15.09 -7.13
C HIS A 260 21.61 -16.21 -6.10
N HIS A 261 21.81 -15.88 -4.82
CA HIS A 261 22.06 -16.87 -3.74
C HIS A 261 21.09 -16.79 -2.57
N GLY A 262 20.10 -15.89 -2.64
CA GLY A 262 19.08 -15.69 -1.60
C GLY A 262 17.70 -16.29 -1.92
#